data_72552cb308fc15a765be0ca23dc35943
#
_entry.id   72552cb308fc15a765be0ca23dc35943
#
_cell.length_a   1.000
_cell.length_b   1.000
_cell.length_c   1.000
_cell.angle_alpha   90.00
_cell.angle_beta   90.00
_cell.angle_gamma   90.00
#
_symmetry.space_group_name_H-M   'P 1'
#
loop_
_entity.id
_entity.type
_entity.pdbx_description
1 polymer ?
#
loop_
_entity_poly.entity_id
_entity_poly.type
_entity_poly.pdbx_seq_one_letter_code
_entity_poly.pdbx_strand_id
1 'polypeptide(L)'
;MTDHDLQVVRERLPDYVGSVTSRSRAGFWVCPLCGSGTGPNRSGAFRVSGERWKCFSCGRGGDVLDLIGEIERLPEFRDRARRAEELFCIDGSMRPVGAAPAFHRKPEREPLFIPEEIMRKSFDNYSENGFALWLCSVFGEPKALELALAYRLGTSRHWPGAAVFWQIDKAGRIRRGKVMLYNAETGRRVKEPGNMVAGVHWLLGMADRKPPACLFGLHLATADHSRPVAVVESEKSAMIGAGFVPEFIWTATGGSGNLSRDILEPLRGREVVLFPDLGAFDKWKEKAKSLPGVRLSDVIERRASAEDRAAGLDVADYLLREHQRSGGDEGF
;
A
#
# COMPACT_ATOMS: atom_id res chain seq x y z
N MET A 1 3.25 17.99 -35.52
CA MET A 1 2.50 16.73 -35.29
C MET A 1 1.01 17.00 -35.41
N THR A 2 0.31 16.29 -36.28
CA THR A 2 -1.16 16.33 -36.40
C THR A 2 -1.81 15.43 -35.32
N ASP A 3 -3.13 15.49 -35.13
CA ASP A 3 -3.82 14.58 -34.23
C ASP A 3 -3.65 13.11 -34.61
N HIS A 4 -3.54 12.83 -35.92
CA HIS A 4 -3.27 11.49 -36.42
C HIS A 4 -1.86 11.02 -36.03
N ASP A 5 -0.85 11.88 -36.15
CA ASP A 5 0.53 11.56 -35.75
C ASP A 5 0.62 11.29 -34.25
N LEU A 6 -0.13 12.06 -33.45
CA LEU A 6 -0.21 11.86 -31.99
C LEU A 6 -0.79 10.48 -31.62
N GLN A 7 -1.80 10.04 -32.37
CA GLN A 7 -2.40 8.72 -32.16
C GLN A 7 -1.40 7.61 -32.51
N VAL A 8 -0.73 7.71 -33.65
CA VAL A 8 0.31 6.75 -34.06
C VAL A 8 1.44 6.68 -33.04
N VAL A 9 1.86 7.82 -32.49
CA VAL A 9 2.89 7.90 -31.45
C VAL A 9 2.43 7.20 -30.16
N ARG A 10 1.19 7.38 -29.73
CA ARG A 10 0.65 6.75 -28.52
C ARG A 10 0.62 5.23 -28.60
N GLU A 11 0.30 4.69 -29.77
CA GLU A 11 0.31 3.24 -30.04
C GLU A 11 1.70 2.62 -29.92
N ARG A 12 2.77 3.41 -30.03
CA ARG A 12 4.16 2.97 -29.88
C ARG A 12 4.62 2.78 -28.43
N LEU A 13 3.76 3.04 -27.44
CA LEU A 13 4.12 2.90 -26.04
C LEU A 13 4.71 1.52 -25.67
N PRO A 14 4.15 0.37 -26.10
CA PRO A 14 4.72 -0.95 -25.80
C PRO A 14 6.13 -1.14 -26.37
N ASP A 15 6.36 -0.66 -27.57
CA ASP A 15 7.67 -0.75 -28.27
C ASP A 15 8.70 0.12 -27.55
N TYR A 16 8.33 1.35 -27.19
CA TYR A 16 9.19 2.25 -26.45
C TYR A 16 9.54 1.70 -25.07
N VAL A 17 8.57 1.17 -24.34
CA VAL A 17 8.82 0.53 -23.06
C VAL A 17 9.78 -0.65 -23.22
N GLY A 18 9.61 -1.47 -24.25
CA GLY A 18 10.53 -2.58 -24.56
C GLY A 18 11.96 -2.14 -24.86
N SER A 19 12.15 -0.92 -25.40
CA SER A 19 13.49 -0.37 -25.70
C SER A 19 14.17 0.25 -24.48
N VAL A 20 13.41 0.80 -23.52
CA VAL A 20 13.97 1.53 -22.37
C VAL A 20 14.01 0.74 -21.07
N THR A 21 13.40 -0.46 -21.01
CA THR A 21 13.41 -1.30 -19.82
C THR A 21 13.20 -2.78 -20.16
N SER A 22 13.38 -3.65 -19.18
CA SER A 22 13.23 -5.11 -19.31
C SER A 22 11.99 -5.62 -18.57
N ARG A 23 11.52 -6.82 -18.93
CA ARG A 23 10.49 -7.51 -18.18
C ARG A 23 11.04 -8.04 -16.85
N SER A 24 10.27 -7.87 -15.79
CA SER A 24 10.52 -8.54 -14.51
C SER A 24 10.16 -10.03 -14.63
N ARG A 25 10.64 -10.86 -13.69
CA ARG A 25 10.28 -12.29 -13.65
C ARG A 25 8.78 -12.57 -13.50
N ALA A 26 8.02 -11.63 -12.98
CA ALA A 26 6.57 -11.76 -12.82
C ALA A 26 5.77 -11.32 -14.07
N GLY A 27 6.42 -11.11 -15.21
CA GLY A 27 5.78 -10.69 -16.46
C GLY A 27 5.42 -9.21 -16.54
N PHE A 28 5.67 -8.44 -15.49
CA PHE A 28 5.54 -6.98 -15.49
C PHE A 28 6.83 -6.33 -16.02
N TRP A 29 6.79 -5.03 -16.26
CA TRP A 29 7.97 -4.28 -16.64
C TRP A 29 8.69 -3.71 -15.41
N VAL A 30 10.02 -3.61 -15.49
CA VAL A 30 10.80 -2.81 -14.54
C VAL A 30 10.48 -1.34 -14.80
N CYS A 31 10.20 -0.56 -13.76
CA CYS A 31 9.93 0.86 -13.95
C CYS A 31 11.19 1.62 -14.34
N PRO A 32 11.25 2.26 -15.52
CA PRO A 32 12.43 3.00 -15.95
C PRO A 32 12.70 4.26 -15.12
N LEU A 33 11.73 4.69 -14.29
CA LEU A 33 11.84 5.92 -13.51
C LEU A 33 12.29 5.68 -12.06
N CYS A 34 11.89 4.56 -11.44
CA CYS A 34 12.21 4.27 -10.04
C CYS A 34 12.87 2.91 -9.81
N GLY A 35 13.10 2.11 -10.87
CA GLY A 35 13.72 0.80 -10.77
C GLY A 35 12.87 -0.27 -10.09
N SER A 36 11.60 -0.01 -9.79
CA SER A 36 10.70 -1.02 -9.22
C SER A 36 10.63 -2.25 -10.14
N GLY A 37 10.84 -3.44 -9.58
CA GLY A 37 10.93 -4.69 -10.33
C GLY A 37 12.35 -5.26 -10.43
N THR A 38 13.40 -4.54 -9.99
CA THR A 38 14.80 -5.00 -10.00
C THR A 38 15.24 -5.67 -8.70
N GLY A 39 14.54 -5.46 -7.58
CA GLY A 39 14.90 -5.99 -6.26
C GLY A 39 14.72 -7.52 -6.14
N PRO A 40 15.20 -8.13 -5.05
CA PRO A 40 15.08 -9.57 -4.80
C PRO A 40 13.62 -10.06 -4.78
N ASN A 41 12.68 -9.21 -4.39
CA ASN A 41 11.23 -9.51 -4.41
C ASN A 41 10.56 -9.24 -5.76
N ARG A 42 11.25 -8.67 -6.73
CA ARG A 42 10.91 -8.51 -8.16
C ARG A 42 9.42 -8.31 -8.51
N SER A 43 8.62 -7.79 -7.60
CA SER A 43 7.23 -7.41 -7.88
C SER A 43 7.23 -6.16 -8.76
N GLY A 44 7.09 -6.34 -10.08
CA GLY A 44 6.96 -5.23 -11.01
C GLY A 44 5.71 -4.43 -10.70
N ALA A 45 5.88 -3.15 -10.43
CA ALA A 45 4.76 -2.22 -10.22
C ALA A 45 4.44 -1.42 -11.47
N PHE A 46 5.24 -1.55 -12.54
CA PHE A 46 5.06 -0.83 -13.79
C PHE A 46 4.22 -1.65 -14.76
N ARG A 47 3.07 -1.11 -15.12
CA ARG A 47 2.13 -1.72 -16.06
C ARG A 47 1.96 -0.85 -17.30
N VAL A 48 1.82 -1.51 -18.44
CA VAL A 48 1.41 -0.93 -19.71
C VAL A 48 0.08 -1.57 -20.10
N SER A 49 -0.90 -0.77 -20.45
CA SER A 49 -2.21 -1.21 -20.91
C SER A 49 -2.66 -0.30 -22.06
N GLY A 50 -2.63 -0.83 -23.27
CA GLY A 50 -2.85 -0.03 -24.49
C GLY A 50 -1.86 1.13 -24.57
N GLU A 51 -2.35 2.33 -24.72
CA GLU A 51 -1.59 3.58 -24.87
C GLU A 51 -1.19 4.23 -23.52
N ARG A 52 -1.49 3.59 -22.40
CA ARG A 52 -1.24 4.14 -21.05
C ARG A 52 -0.28 3.27 -20.25
N TRP A 53 0.53 3.94 -19.44
CA TRP A 53 1.35 3.28 -18.44
C TRP A 53 1.09 3.82 -17.05
N LYS A 54 1.36 2.99 -16.04
CA LYS A 54 1.27 3.36 -14.63
C LYS A 54 2.30 2.58 -13.83
N CYS A 55 3.04 3.28 -12.97
CA CYS A 55 3.86 2.65 -11.95
C CYS A 55 3.20 2.80 -10.56
N PHE A 56 2.77 1.70 -9.97
CA PHE A 56 2.14 1.70 -8.65
C PHE A 56 3.14 1.89 -7.50
N SER A 57 4.44 1.82 -7.79
CA SER A 57 5.50 2.05 -6.79
C SER A 57 5.84 3.53 -6.64
N CYS A 58 6.04 4.27 -7.75
CA CYS A 58 6.37 5.70 -7.70
C CYS A 58 5.16 6.60 -7.97
N GLY A 59 3.98 6.04 -8.29
CA GLY A 59 2.74 6.77 -8.52
C GLY A 59 2.63 7.46 -9.89
N ARG A 60 3.69 7.45 -10.71
CA ARG A 60 3.71 8.11 -12.03
C ARG A 60 2.96 7.29 -13.08
N GLY A 61 2.42 7.97 -14.07
CA GLY A 61 1.70 7.36 -15.17
C GLY A 61 1.40 8.38 -16.26
N GLY A 62 1.00 7.90 -17.43
CA GLY A 62 0.73 8.76 -18.57
C GLY A 62 0.64 7.99 -19.88
N ASP A 63 0.88 8.66 -21.00
CA ASP A 63 1.09 8.07 -22.32
C ASP A 63 2.59 7.98 -22.67
N VAL A 64 2.91 7.69 -23.91
CA VAL A 64 4.31 7.56 -24.37
C VAL A 64 5.05 8.89 -24.30
N LEU A 65 4.39 10.02 -24.59
CA LEU A 65 5.00 11.35 -24.52
C LEU A 65 5.35 11.72 -23.08
N ASP A 66 4.48 11.38 -22.14
CA ASP A 66 4.77 11.56 -20.71
C ASP A 66 5.97 10.70 -20.28
N LEU A 67 6.06 9.46 -20.78
CA LEU A 67 7.18 8.59 -20.45
C LEU A 67 8.50 9.10 -21.02
N ILE A 68 8.52 9.56 -22.26
CA ILE A 68 9.68 10.21 -22.89
C ILE A 68 10.10 11.44 -22.07
N GLY A 69 9.13 12.29 -21.74
CA GLY A 69 9.38 13.49 -20.94
C GLY A 69 10.00 13.19 -19.58
N GLU A 70 9.53 12.15 -18.90
CA GLU A 70 10.05 11.74 -17.62
C GLU A 70 11.46 11.12 -17.69
N ILE A 71 11.74 10.29 -18.72
CA ILE A 71 13.04 9.64 -18.89
C ILE A 71 14.10 10.66 -19.35
N GLU A 72 13.78 11.48 -20.34
CA GLU A 72 14.73 12.41 -20.94
C GLU A 72 14.70 13.81 -20.30
N ARG A 73 13.83 14.03 -19.29
CA ARG A 73 13.68 15.30 -18.56
C ARG A 73 13.24 16.46 -19.43
N LEU A 74 12.26 16.21 -20.29
CA LEU A 74 11.68 17.21 -21.16
C LEU A 74 10.37 17.74 -20.55
N PRO A 75 10.37 18.91 -19.89
CA PRO A 75 9.18 19.44 -19.23
C PRO A 75 8.10 19.88 -20.23
N GLU A 76 8.51 20.43 -21.37
CA GLU A 76 7.59 21.01 -22.33
C GLU A 76 7.01 19.96 -23.28
N PHE A 77 5.71 20.05 -23.53
CA PHE A 77 5.01 19.14 -24.47
C PHE A 77 5.64 19.17 -25.88
N ARG A 78 6.01 20.35 -26.35
CA ARG A 78 6.60 20.54 -27.69
C ARG A 78 7.91 19.76 -27.86
N ASP A 79 8.75 19.73 -26.83
CA ASP A 79 10.02 19.01 -26.85
C ASP A 79 9.81 17.51 -26.83
N ARG A 80 8.83 17.04 -26.02
CA ARG A 80 8.42 15.63 -25.99
C ARG A 80 7.89 15.17 -27.33
N ALA A 81 7.03 15.98 -27.97
CA ALA A 81 6.46 15.69 -29.27
C ALA A 81 7.54 15.60 -30.35
N ARG A 82 8.45 16.58 -30.41
CA ARG A 82 9.60 16.55 -31.33
C ARG A 82 10.48 15.32 -31.12
N ARG A 83 10.74 14.99 -29.85
CA ARG A 83 11.54 13.81 -29.52
C ARG A 83 10.87 12.50 -29.93
N ALA A 84 9.56 12.42 -29.80
CA ALA A 84 8.79 11.28 -30.28
C ALA A 84 8.82 11.15 -31.79
N GLU A 85 8.74 12.25 -32.55
CA GLU A 85 8.93 12.26 -34.01
C GLU A 85 10.30 11.69 -34.41
N GLU A 86 11.36 12.08 -33.70
CA GLU A 86 12.72 11.57 -33.92
C GLU A 86 12.85 10.07 -33.60
N LEU A 87 12.23 9.62 -32.48
CA LEU A 87 12.32 8.23 -32.03
C LEU A 87 11.53 7.27 -32.91
N PHE A 88 10.38 7.69 -33.40
CA PHE A 88 9.46 6.82 -34.13
C PHE A 88 9.47 7.03 -35.64
N CYS A 89 10.33 7.92 -36.14
CA CYS A 89 10.55 8.18 -37.58
C CYS A 89 9.23 8.38 -38.35
N ILE A 90 8.40 9.32 -37.91
CA ILE A 90 7.10 9.60 -38.53
C ILE A 90 7.25 10.14 -39.94
N ASP A 91 8.45 10.61 -40.32
CA ASP A 91 8.83 11.10 -41.64
C ASP A 91 9.19 10.00 -42.67
N GLY A 92 9.02 8.72 -42.34
CA GLY A 92 9.23 7.59 -43.26
C GLY A 92 10.67 7.08 -43.38
N SER A 93 11.63 7.61 -42.63
CA SER A 93 13.00 7.09 -42.58
C SER A 93 13.13 6.08 -41.43
N MET A 94 13.25 4.79 -41.73
CA MET A 94 13.57 3.76 -40.73
C MET A 94 15.00 3.92 -40.22
N ARG A 95 15.18 4.57 -39.08
CA ARG A 95 16.42 4.42 -38.29
C ARG A 95 16.15 3.42 -37.14
N PRO A 96 17.07 2.47 -36.88
CA PRO A 96 16.94 1.64 -35.70
C PRO A 96 16.92 2.55 -34.47
N VAL A 97 15.97 2.32 -33.57
CA VAL A 97 15.92 2.98 -32.25
C VAL A 97 17.31 2.84 -31.64
N GLY A 98 18.07 3.95 -31.58
CA GLY A 98 19.39 3.95 -31.00
C GLY A 98 19.34 3.36 -29.59
N ALA A 99 20.41 2.66 -29.20
CA ALA A 99 20.50 2.03 -27.87
C ALA A 99 19.96 2.99 -26.81
N ALA A 100 18.97 2.54 -26.05
CA ALA A 100 18.37 3.33 -24.99
C ALA A 100 19.46 3.96 -24.13
N PRO A 101 19.35 5.24 -23.75
CA PRO A 101 20.32 5.85 -22.87
C PRO A 101 20.50 4.94 -21.66
N ALA A 102 21.77 4.66 -21.33
CA ALA A 102 22.10 3.77 -20.22
C ALA A 102 21.31 4.17 -18.98
N PHE A 103 20.66 3.20 -18.38
CA PHE A 103 19.83 3.38 -17.19
C PHE A 103 20.69 4.03 -16.10
N HIS A 104 20.65 5.35 -16.00
CA HIS A 104 21.25 6.07 -14.89
C HIS A 104 20.32 5.87 -13.69
N ARG A 105 20.65 4.88 -12.85
CA ARG A 105 20.04 4.74 -11.54
C ARG A 105 20.13 6.12 -10.88
N LYS A 106 18.98 6.76 -10.69
CA LYS A 106 18.93 8.02 -9.94
C LYS A 106 19.66 7.74 -8.63
N PRO A 107 20.66 8.54 -8.22
CA PRO A 107 21.37 8.29 -6.97
C PRO A 107 20.33 8.07 -5.87
N GLU A 108 20.48 6.98 -5.14
CA GLU A 108 19.58 6.60 -4.06
C GLU A 108 19.63 7.73 -3.01
N ARG A 109 18.58 8.55 -3.02
CA ARG A 109 18.49 9.65 -2.07
C ARG A 109 18.21 9.06 -0.70
N GLU A 110 18.84 9.62 0.34
CA GLU A 110 18.58 9.20 1.70
C GLU A 110 17.07 9.21 2.00
N PRO A 111 16.53 8.14 2.60
CA PRO A 111 15.13 8.07 2.97
C PRO A 111 14.78 9.22 3.91
N LEU A 112 13.65 9.87 3.67
CA LEU A 112 13.08 10.87 4.58
C LEU A 112 12.00 10.22 5.44
N PHE A 113 12.22 10.24 6.74
CA PHE A 113 11.18 9.93 7.72
C PHE A 113 10.20 11.09 7.82
N ILE A 114 8.93 10.80 8.12
CA ILE A 114 7.94 11.83 8.36
C ILE A 114 8.26 12.51 9.70
N PRO A 115 8.34 13.84 9.76
CA PRO A 115 8.53 14.56 11.02
C PRO A 115 7.42 14.23 12.03
N GLU A 116 7.80 14.01 13.29
CA GLU A 116 6.86 13.68 14.37
C GLU A 116 5.76 14.74 14.53
N GLU A 117 6.09 16.00 14.30
CA GLU A 117 5.14 17.11 14.36
C GLU A 117 3.95 16.92 13.39
N ILE A 118 4.18 16.34 12.21
CA ILE A 118 3.11 16.06 11.24
C ILE A 118 2.16 14.99 11.79
N MET A 119 2.70 13.94 12.42
CA MET A 119 1.89 12.94 13.09
C MET A 119 1.11 13.57 14.26
N ARG A 120 1.76 14.33 15.13
CA ARG A 120 1.12 14.98 16.28
C ARG A 120 -0.01 15.93 15.87
N LYS A 121 0.16 16.69 14.78
CA LYS A 121 -0.89 17.56 14.24
C LYS A 121 -2.10 16.80 13.70
N SER A 122 -1.99 15.48 13.50
CA SER A 122 -3.14 14.66 13.11
C SER A 122 -3.95 14.12 14.30
N PHE A 123 -3.49 14.31 15.55
CA PHE A 123 -4.17 13.83 16.75
C PHE A 123 -5.27 14.79 17.22
N ASP A 124 -6.05 15.28 16.29
CA ASP A 124 -7.20 16.14 16.54
C ASP A 124 -8.42 15.68 15.72
N ASN A 125 -9.54 16.35 15.94
CA ASN A 125 -10.77 16.15 15.16
C ASN A 125 -11.26 14.69 15.05
N TYR A 126 -11.10 13.90 16.11
CA TYR A 126 -11.63 12.53 16.16
C TYR A 126 -13.15 12.47 16.01
N SER A 127 -13.86 13.53 16.39
CA SER A 127 -15.30 13.70 16.19
C SER A 127 -15.73 13.77 14.71
N GLU A 128 -14.80 14.03 13.80
CA GLU A 128 -15.02 14.03 12.35
C GLU A 128 -14.45 12.78 11.68
N ASN A 129 -13.58 12.02 12.38
CA ASN A 129 -12.89 10.86 11.84
C ASN A 129 -13.85 9.68 11.70
N GLY A 130 -14.24 9.35 10.45
CA GLY A 130 -15.19 8.28 10.19
C GLY A 130 -14.78 6.91 10.73
N PHE A 131 -13.48 6.60 10.77
CA PHE A 131 -13.00 5.36 11.35
C PHE A 131 -13.05 5.38 12.88
N ALA A 132 -12.69 6.50 13.53
CA ALA A 132 -12.76 6.64 14.98
C ALA A 132 -14.22 6.59 15.46
N LEU A 133 -15.14 7.27 14.78
CA LEU A 133 -16.58 7.21 15.07
C LEU A 133 -17.12 5.79 14.97
N TRP A 134 -16.73 5.07 13.91
CA TRP A 134 -17.11 3.67 13.78
C TRP A 134 -16.51 2.78 14.88
N LEU A 135 -15.25 3.00 15.29
CA LEU A 135 -14.68 2.28 16.44
C LEU A 135 -15.48 2.54 17.72
N CYS A 136 -15.94 3.77 17.94
CA CYS A 136 -16.82 4.10 19.08
C CYS A 136 -18.14 3.32 19.02
N SER A 137 -18.73 3.12 17.85
CA SER A 137 -19.96 2.33 17.72
C SER A 137 -19.75 0.84 17.99
N VAL A 138 -18.53 0.32 17.76
CA VAL A 138 -18.20 -1.10 17.98
C VAL A 138 -17.80 -1.38 19.44
N PHE A 139 -17.00 -0.52 20.05
CA PHE A 139 -16.34 -0.80 21.33
C PHE A 139 -16.79 0.12 22.47
N GLY A 140 -17.58 1.15 22.18
CA GLY A 140 -17.80 2.28 23.10
C GLY A 140 -16.62 3.26 23.10
N GLU A 141 -16.88 4.48 23.52
CA GLU A 141 -15.92 5.59 23.49
C GLU A 141 -14.61 5.30 24.27
N PRO A 142 -14.63 4.77 25.50
CA PRO A 142 -13.40 4.56 26.26
C PRO A 142 -12.43 3.59 25.56
N LYS A 143 -12.93 2.47 25.04
CA LYS A 143 -12.11 1.47 24.37
C LYS A 143 -11.66 1.94 22.98
N ALA A 144 -12.51 2.63 22.25
CA ALA A 144 -12.15 3.23 20.96
C ALA A 144 -11.01 4.26 21.11
N LEU A 145 -11.08 5.10 22.15
CA LEU A 145 -10.02 6.07 22.47
C LEU A 145 -8.71 5.37 22.86
N GLU A 146 -8.77 4.35 23.71
CA GLU A 146 -7.61 3.53 24.07
C GLU A 146 -6.90 2.99 22.80
N LEU A 147 -7.67 2.38 21.89
CA LEU A 147 -7.15 1.84 20.64
C LEU A 147 -6.58 2.95 19.73
N ALA A 148 -7.27 4.07 19.60
CA ALA A 148 -6.83 5.20 18.80
C ALA A 148 -5.49 5.77 19.31
N LEU A 149 -5.34 5.92 20.63
CA LEU A 149 -4.11 6.39 21.26
C LEU A 149 -2.98 5.38 21.15
N ALA A 150 -3.24 4.10 21.42
CA ALA A 150 -2.24 3.04 21.32
C ALA A 150 -1.68 2.95 19.90
N TYR A 151 -2.53 2.91 18.89
CA TYR A 151 -2.12 2.80 17.48
C TYR A 151 -1.74 4.12 16.82
N ARG A 152 -1.77 5.24 17.57
CA ARG A 152 -1.46 6.57 17.05
C ARG A 152 -2.35 6.91 15.85
N LEU A 153 -3.65 6.59 15.92
CA LEU A 153 -4.61 6.94 14.87
C LEU A 153 -4.65 8.46 14.70
N GLY A 154 -4.52 8.91 13.46
CA GLY A 154 -4.62 10.32 13.12
C GLY A 154 -5.86 10.65 12.30
N THR A 155 -6.18 11.94 12.19
CA THR A 155 -7.20 12.49 11.29
C THR A 155 -6.53 13.34 10.24
N SER A 156 -6.93 13.19 8.97
CA SER A 156 -6.40 13.93 7.84
C SER A 156 -7.43 14.94 7.31
N ARG A 157 -6.94 16.13 6.99
CA ARG A 157 -7.73 17.15 6.29
C ARG A 157 -7.71 17.00 4.76
N HIS A 158 -6.94 16.04 4.22
CA HIS A 158 -6.87 15.77 2.78
C HIS A 158 -8.24 15.36 2.22
N TRP A 159 -8.92 14.47 2.92
CA TRP A 159 -10.35 14.24 2.80
C TRP A 159 -10.96 14.44 4.19
N PRO A 160 -11.99 15.29 4.33
CA PRO A 160 -12.61 15.53 5.62
C PRO A 160 -12.97 14.23 6.33
N GLY A 161 -12.50 14.06 7.56
CA GLY A 161 -12.75 12.87 8.38
C GLY A 161 -11.97 11.61 8.00
N ALA A 162 -10.99 11.70 7.11
CA ALA A 162 -10.17 10.54 6.77
C ALA A 162 -9.22 10.17 7.91
N ALA A 163 -9.08 8.87 8.17
CA ALA A 163 -8.13 8.32 9.13
C ALA A 163 -6.70 8.31 8.57
N VAL A 164 -5.71 8.48 9.43
CA VAL A 164 -4.29 8.28 9.11
C VAL A 164 -3.74 7.14 9.94
N PHE A 165 -3.23 6.11 9.28
CA PHE A 165 -2.55 4.97 9.88
C PHE A 165 -1.04 5.15 9.74
N TRP A 166 -0.35 5.29 10.86
CA TRP A 166 1.09 5.56 10.89
C TRP A 166 1.90 4.28 11.05
N GLN A 167 2.90 4.09 10.21
CA GLN A 167 3.90 3.03 10.35
C GLN A 167 5.10 3.59 11.12
N ILE A 168 5.23 3.18 12.38
CA ILE A 168 6.27 3.62 13.32
C ILE A 168 7.21 2.45 13.57
N ASP A 169 8.52 2.66 13.32
CA ASP A 169 9.52 1.62 13.51
C ASP A 169 9.95 1.45 14.98
N LYS A 170 10.79 0.46 15.25
CA LYS A 170 11.32 0.16 16.59
C LYS A 170 12.12 1.28 17.25
N ALA A 171 12.59 2.25 16.47
CA ALA A 171 13.28 3.43 16.95
C ALA A 171 12.33 4.64 17.12
N GLY A 172 11.01 4.44 17.00
CA GLY A 172 10.02 5.50 17.09
C GLY A 172 9.92 6.40 15.85
N ARG A 173 10.67 6.12 14.78
CA ARG A 173 10.65 6.94 13.58
C ARG A 173 9.45 6.61 12.70
N ILE A 174 8.79 7.63 12.17
CA ILE A 174 7.60 7.48 11.34
C ILE A 174 8.05 7.20 9.90
N ARG A 175 7.96 5.93 9.50
CA ARG A 175 8.37 5.50 8.15
C ARG A 175 7.37 5.86 7.09
N ARG A 176 6.07 5.72 7.38
CA ARG A 176 4.98 5.96 6.44
C ARG A 176 3.72 6.38 7.15
N GLY A 177 2.80 6.99 6.41
CA GLY A 177 1.42 7.19 6.81
C GLY A 177 0.51 6.86 5.64
N LYS A 178 -0.62 6.21 5.92
CA LYS A 178 -1.66 5.87 4.96
C LYS A 178 -2.94 6.59 5.34
N VAL A 179 -3.40 7.49 4.48
CA VAL A 179 -4.68 8.21 4.64
C VAL A 179 -5.76 7.41 3.96
N MET A 180 -6.86 7.12 4.67
CA MET A 180 -7.99 6.36 4.16
C MET A 180 -9.29 6.92 4.70
N LEU A 181 -10.28 7.07 3.82
CA LEU A 181 -11.62 7.51 4.21
C LEU A 181 -12.51 6.30 4.50
N TYR A 182 -13.20 6.35 5.64
CA TYR A 182 -14.15 5.32 6.09
C TYR A 182 -15.54 5.93 6.30
N ASN A 183 -16.56 5.15 6.03
CA ASN A 183 -17.92 5.47 6.42
C ASN A 183 -18.09 5.19 7.91
N ALA A 184 -18.58 6.18 8.67
CA ALA A 184 -18.70 6.14 10.12
C ALA A 184 -19.76 5.15 10.63
N GLU A 185 -20.75 4.81 9.82
CA GLU A 185 -21.82 3.87 10.21
C GLU A 185 -21.43 2.42 9.96
N THR A 186 -20.77 2.16 8.79
CA THR A 186 -20.52 0.79 8.34
C THR A 186 -19.08 0.32 8.58
N GLY A 187 -18.16 1.23 8.90
CA GLY A 187 -16.74 0.94 8.98
C GLY A 187 -16.11 0.46 7.66
N ARG A 188 -16.81 0.64 6.54
CA ARG A 188 -16.31 0.29 5.23
C ARG A 188 -15.53 1.44 4.63
N ARG A 189 -14.46 1.10 3.91
CA ARG A 189 -13.68 2.09 3.17
C ARG A 189 -14.53 2.72 2.06
N VAL A 190 -14.51 4.04 1.96
CA VAL A 190 -15.13 4.79 0.86
C VAL A 190 -14.29 4.59 -0.39
N LYS A 191 -14.92 4.12 -1.48
CA LYS A 191 -14.23 3.80 -2.75
C LYS A 191 -14.57 4.77 -3.88
N GLU A 192 -15.66 5.52 -3.76
CA GLU A 192 -16.10 6.49 -4.76
C GLU A 192 -15.97 7.93 -4.23
N PRO A 193 -15.65 8.90 -5.10
CA PRO A 193 -15.45 8.85 -6.56
C PRO A 193 -14.06 8.36 -6.99
N GLY A 194 -13.23 7.93 -6.09
CA GLY A 194 -11.91 7.36 -6.34
C GLY A 194 -11.48 6.59 -5.11
N ASN A 195 -10.50 5.74 -5.19
CA ASN A 195 -10.14 4.76 -4.16
C ASN A 195 -9.73 5.36 -2.77
N MET A 196 -10.03 6.62 -2.49
CA MET A 196 -9.84 7.40 -1.26
C MET A 196 -8.72 6.87 -0.35
N VAL A 197 -7.56 6.57 -0.97
CA VAL A 197 -6.33 6.10 -0.29
C VAL A 197 -5.16 6.91 -0.79
N ALA A 198 -4.45 7.58 0.12
CA ALA A 198 -3.26 8.35 -0.19
C ALA A 198 -2.11 8.04 0.77
N GLY A 199 -0.87 8.10 0.29
CA GLY A 199 0.31 8.01 1.12
C GLY A 199 0.75 9.40 1.61
N VAL A 200 1.06 9.55 2.89
CA VAL A 200 1.50 10.84 3.45
C VAL A 200 2.76 11.36 2.75
N HIS A 201 3.73 10.50 2.39
CA HIS A 201 4.91 10.92 1.62
C HIS A 201 4.55 11.55 0.27
N TRP A 202 3.50 11.05 -0.39
CA TRP A 202 3.01 11.66 -1.62
C TRP A 202 2.40 13.02 -1.37
N LEU A 203 1.57 13.16 -0.32
CA LEU A 203 0.96 14.43 0.07
C LEU A 203 1.99 15.50 0.46
N LEU A 204 3.13 15.07 0.98
CA LEU A 204 4.24 15.96 1.36
C LEU A 204 5.26 16.20 0.24
N GLY A 205 5.03 15.69 -0.98
CA GLY A 205 5.99 15.81 -2.08
C GLY A 205 7.28 14.99 -1.90
N MET A 206 7.27 14.00 -0.99
CA MET A 206 8.43 13.18 -0.60
C MET A 206 8.36 11.74 -1.12
N ALA A 207 7.53 11.49 -2.14
CA ALA A 207 7.22 10.12 -2.59
C ALA A 207 8.46 9.32 -3.09
N ASP A 208 9.45 10.01 -3.64
CA ASP A 208 10.71 9.44 -4.15
C ASP A 208 11.76 9.16 -3.06
N ARG A 209 11.49 9.58 -1.82
CA ARG A 209 12.39 9.44 -0.66
C ARG A 209 11.75 8.65 0.49
N LYS A 210 10.67 7.92 0.22
CA LYS A 210 9.96 7.20 1.29
C LYS A 210 10.77 5.99 1.76
N PRO A 211 10.94 5.80 3.09
CA PRO A 211 11.62 4.64 3.65
C PRO A 211 10.95 3.32 3.29
N PRO A 212 11.64 2.17 3.41
CA PRO A 212 10.99 0.86 3.40
C PRO A 212 9.84 0.80 4.40
N ALA A 213 8.76 0.07 4.06
CA ALA A 213 7.64 -0.12 4.99
C ALA A 213 8.07 -0.85 6.25
N CYS A 214 7.38 -0.61 7.36
CA CYS A 214 7.36 -1.50 8.50
C CYS A 214 5.90 -1.88 8.81
N LEU A 215 5.70 -2.80 9.74
CA LEU A 215 4.36 -3.16 10.18
C LEU A 215 3.66 -1.95 10.83
N PHE A 216 2.39 -1.75 10.53
CA PHE A 216 1.52 -0.94 11.38
C PHE A 216 1.40 -1.60 12.76
N GLY A 217 1.50 -0.86 13.84
CA GLY A 217 1.54 -1.42 15.20
C GLY A 217 2.90 -2.00 15.62
N LEU A 218 3.97 -1.89 14.80
CA LEU A 218 5.29 -2.40 15.17
C LEU A 218 5.81 -1.79 16.47
N HIS A 219 5.59 -0.51 16.71
CA HIS A 219 5.98 0.18 17.94
C HIS A 219 5.36 -0.48 19.19
N LEU A 220 4.14 -1.02 19.11
CA LEU A 220 3.51 -1.79 20.18
C LEU A 220 4.20 -3.15 20.37
N ALA A 221 4.44 -3.86 19.27
CA ALA A 221 5.09 -5.16 19.31
C ALA A 221 6.55 -5.09 19.80
N THR A 222 7.21 -3.95 19.65
CA THR A 222 8.58 -3.76 20.16
C THR A 222 8.62 -3.18 21.57
N ALA A 223 7.53 -2.61 22.07
CA ALA A 223 7.41 -2.13 23.46
C ALA A 223 7.00 -3.24 24.44
N ASP A 224 6.21 -4.21 23.98
CA ASP A 224 5.75 -5.33 24.80
C ASP A 224 6.21 -6.66 24.19
N HIS A 225 7.03 -7.38 24.94
CA HIS A 225 7.57 -8.68 24.54
C HIS A 225 6.86 -9.86 25.19
N SER A 226 5.87 -9.64 26.07
CA SER A 226 5.20 -10.66 26.83
C SER A 226 4.12 -11.41 26.03
N ARG A 227 3.51 -10.74 25.03
CA ARG A 227 2.41 -11.28 24.23
C ARG A 227 2.87 -11.72 22.84
N PRO A 228 2.26 -12.78 22.25
CA PRO A 228 2.48 -13.13 20.85
C PRO A 228 2.02 -12.01 19.91
N VAL A 229 2.58 -11.97 18.70
CA VAL A 229 2.24 -10.97 17.70
C VAL A 229 1.35 -11.58 16.63
N ALA A 230 0.17 -10.99 16.42
CA ALA A 230 -0.70 -11.28 15.29
C ALA A 230 -0.37 -10.34 14.12
N VAL A 231 -0.29 -10.89 12.91
CA VAL A 231 -0.05 -10.12 11.69
C VAL A 231 -1.21 -10.34 10.73
N VAL A 232 -1.87 -9.25 10.36
CA VAL A 232 -2.98 -9.20 9.39
C VAL A 232 -2.61 -8.37 8.15
N GLU A 233 -3.52 -8.29 7.18
CA GLU A 233 -3.29 -7.50 5.98
C GLU A 233 -3.57 -6.01 6.20
N SER A 234 -4.70 -5.67 6.84
CA SER A 234 -5.18 -4.30 6.94
C SER A 234 -4.98 -3.69 8.33
N GLU A 235 -4.77 -2.39 8.37
CA GLU A 235 -4.67 -1.60 9.61
C GLU A 235 -5.97 -1.64 10.40
N LYS A 236 -7.13 -1.64 9.72
CA LYS A 236 -8.45 -1.83 10.34
C LYS A 236 -8.51 -3.15 11.09
N SER A 237 -8.14 -4.26 10.43
CA SER A 237 -8.20 -5.60 11.02
C SER A 237 -7.28 -5.73 12.23
N ALA A 238 -6.12 -5.06 12.23
CA ALA A 238 -5.24 -5.02 13.41
C ALA A 238 -5.89 -4.31 14.58
N MET A 239 -6.54 -3.17 14.39
CA MET A 239 -7.19 -2.43 15.48
C MET A 239 -8.43 -3.17 16.02
N ILE A 240 -9.21 -3.81 15.14
CA ILE A 240 -10.36 -4.64 15.55
C ILE A 240 -9.89 -5.87 16.32
N GLY A 241 -8.86 -6.56 15.83
CA GLY A 241 -8.26 -7.68 16.56
C GLY A 241 -7.78 -7.28 17.95
N ALA A 242 -7.12 -6.14 18.10
CA ALA A 242 -6.65 -5.63 19.38
C ALA A 242 -7.79 -5.29 20.34
N GLY A 243 -8.95 -4.88 19.82
CA GLY A 243 -10.12 -4.62 20.65
C GLY A 243 -10.78 -5.87 21.20
N PHE A 244 -10.88 -6.94 20.39
CA PHE A 244 -11.56 -8.18 20.76
C PHE A 244 -10.66 -9.26 21.35
N VAL A 245 -9.39 -9.33 20.93
CA VAL A 245 -8.43 -10.39 21.33
C VAL A 245 -7.13 -9.74 21.81
N PRO A 246 -7.16 -9.11 23.01
CA PRO A 246 -6.02 -8.36 23.56
C PRO A 246 -4.84 -9.24 23.97
N GLU A 247 -4.99 -10.56 23.95
CA GLU A 247 -3.90 -11.52 24.22
C GLU A 247 -2.80 -11.46 23.17
N PHE A 248 -3.10 -10.93 21.98
CA PHE A 248 -2.11 -10.67 20.94
C PHE A 248 -1.77 -9.18 20.84
N ILE A 249 -0.56 -8.88 20.38
CA ILE A 249 -0.25 -7.57 19.83
C ILE A 249 -0.52 -7.63 18.32
N TRP A 250 -1.56 -6.94 17.90
CA TRP A 250 -1.99 -6.96 16.51
C TRP A 250 -1.22 -5.95 15.67
N THR A 251 -0.74 -6.42 14.53
CA THR A 251 0.04 -5.62 13.57
C THR A 251 -0.48 -5.86 12.16
N ALA A 252 -0.20 -4.94 11.23
CA ALA A 252 -0.62 -5.11 9.85
C ALA A 252 0.51 -4.85 8.85
N THR A 253 0.49 -5.60 7.74
CA THR A 253 1.41 -5.40 6.61
C THR A 253 1.03 -4.22 5.73
N GLY A 254 -0.23 -3.74 5.82
CA GLY A 254 -0.78 -2.70 4.97
C GLY A 254 -1.13 -3.16 3.55
N GLY A 255 -1.22 -4.46 3.33
CA GLY A 255 -1.68 -5.11 2.09
C GLY A 255 -1.05 -6.48 1.85
N SER A 256 -1.78 -7.37 1.17
CA SER A 256 -1.43 -8.79 0.94
C SER A 256 -0.06 -9.02 0.28
N GLY A 257 0.40 -8.05 -0.49
CA GLY A 257 1.70 -8.09 -1.18
C GLY A 257 2.89 -7.86 -0.27
N ASN A 258 2.71 -7.16 0.84
CA ASN A 258 3.78 -6.59 1.66
C ASN A 258 4.42 -7.57 2.65
N LEU A 259 3.80 -8.73 2.91
CA LEU A 259 4.41 -9.75 3.76
C LEU A 259 5.75 -10.19 3.15
N SER A 260 6.82 -10.04 3.90
CA SER A 260 8.18 -10.38 3.49
C SER A 260 9.05 -10.64 4.73
N ARG A 261 10.24 -11.22 4.54
CA ARG A 261 11.21 -11.42 5.60
C ARG A 261 11.64 -10.09 6.23
N ASP A 262 11.86 -9.07 5.42
CA ASP A 262 12.36 -7.77 5.88
C ASP A 262 11.35 -7.03 6.78
N ILE A 263 10.05 -7.14 6.45
CA ILE A 263 9.00 -6.48 7.27
C ILE A 263 8.82 -7.17 8.62
N LEU A 264 9.11 -8.49 8.71
CA LEU A 264 9.03 -9.28 9.93
C LEU A 264 10.37 -9.32 10.71
N GLU A 265 11.48 -8.88 10.12
CA GLU A 265 12.79 -8.91 10.78
C GLU A 265 12.81 -8.30 12.20
N PRO A 266 12.10 -7.18 12.47
CA PRO A 266 12.02 -6.62 13.83
C PRO A 266 11.36 -7.52 14.86
N LEU A 267 10.64 -8.57 14.42
CA LEU A 267 9.93 -9.54 15.27
C LEU A 267 10.72 -10.85 15.45
N ARG A 268 11.98 -10.90 15.01
CA ARG A 268 12.82 -12.09 15.15
C ARG A 268 12.87 -12.56 16.61
N GLY A 269 12.65 -13.85 16.82
CA GLY A 269 12.64 -14.47 18.16
C GLY A 269 11.32 -14.30 18.92
N ARG A 270 10.31 -13.66 18.30
CA ARG A 270 8.96 -13.56 18.86
C ARG A 270 8.07 -14.68 18.33
N GLU A 271 7.07 -15.04 19.10
CA GLU A 271 5.97 -15.84 18.59
C GLU A 271 5.10 -14.97 17.68
N VAL A 272 5.03 -15.34 16.38
CA VAL A 272 4.30 -14.60 15.36
C VAL A 272 3.24 -15.50 14.73
N VAL A 273 2.01 -15.05 14.67
CA VAL A 273 0.89 -15.73 14.01
C VAL A 273 0.36 -14.86 12.87
N LEU A 274 0.33 -15.43 11.68
CA LEU A 274 -0.23 -14.78 10.49
C LEU A 274 -1.71 -15.11 10.37
N PHE A 275 -2.54 -14.11 10.14
CA PHE A 275 -3.97 -14.24 9.86
C PHE A 275 -4.26 -13.64 8.48
N PRO A 276 -4.12 -14.43 7.40
CA PRO A 276 -4.42 -13.97 6.04
C PRO A 276 -5.91 -13.74 5.84
N ASP A 277 -6.28 -12.77 4.99
CA ASP A 277 -7.65 -12.62 4.51
C ASP A 277 -8.04 -13.81 3.63
N LEU A 278 -9.34 -14.12 3.53
CA LEU A 278 -9.84 -15.13 2.60
C LEU A 278 -9.44 -14.76 1.16
N GLY A 279 -8.90 -15.75 0.42
CA GLY A 279 -8.31 -15.54 -0.91
C GLY A 279 -6.83 -15.14 -0.90
N ALA A 280 -6.24 -14.83 0.27
CA ALA A 280 -4.80 -14.62 0.41
C ALA A 280 -4.07 -15.77 1.11
N PHE A 281 -4.79 -16.77 1.61
CA PHE A 281 -4.26 -17.87 2.43
C PHE A 281 -3.12 -18.63 1.71
N ASP A 282 -3.34 -19.13 0.50
CA ASP A 282 -2.33 -19.89 -0.22
C ASP A 282 -1.08 -19.06 -0.52
N LYS A 283 -1.26 -17.78 -0.85
CA LYS A 283 -0.14 -16.86 -1.07
C LYS A 283 0.67 -16.63 0.20
N TRP A 284 0.02 -16.48 1.35
CA TRP A 284 0.70 -16.29 2.63
C TRP A 284 1.31 -17.61 3.12
N LYS A 285 0.67 -18.74 2.89
CA LYS A 285 1.18 -20.09 3.16
C LYS A 285 2.51 -20.34 2.43
N GLU A 286 2.57 -19.99 1.15
CA GLU A 286 3.80 -20.11 0.38
C GLU A 286 4.91 -19.19 0.91
N LYS A 287 4.59 -17.96 1.24
CA LYS A 287 5.55 -17.02 1.85
C LYS A 287 6.02 -17.51 3.23
N ALA A 288 5.13 -18.03 4.05
CA ALA A 288 5.44 -18.49 5.40
C ALA A 288 6.51 -19.62 5.42
N LYS A 289 6.61 -20.42 4.36
CA LYS A 289 7.67 -21.45 4.23
C LYS A 289 9.09 -20.87 4.32
N SER A 290 9.26 -19.62 3.91
CA SER A 290 10.56 -18.93 3.95
C SER A 290 10.76 -18.06 5.20
N LEU A 291 9.79 -18.06 6.14
CA LEU A 291 9.76 -17.20 7.32
C LEU A 291 9.91 -18.06 8.59
N PRO A 292 11.10 -18.19 9.17
CA PRO A 292 11.32 -19.04 10.33
C PRO A 292 10.61 -18.49 11.58
N GLY A 293 10.01 -19.40 12.38
CA GLY A 293 9.36 -19.04 13.64
C GLY A 293 7.97 -18.40 13.50
N VAL A 294 7.37 -18.47 12.29
CA VAL A 294 6.06 -17.90 12.01
C VAL A 294 5.04 -19.01 11.88
N ARG A 295 3.90 -18.88 12.58
CA ARG A 295 2.74 -19.77 12.41
C ARG A 295 1.71 -19.12 11.49
N LEU A 296 1.06 -19.93 10.66
CA LEU A 296 -0.05 -19.51 9.82
C LEU A 296 -1.36 -20.02 10.44
N SER A 297 -2.29 -19.12 10.72
CA SER A 297 -3.63 -19.47 11.17
C SER A 297 -4.51 -19.82 9.98
N ASP A 298 -5.21 -20.94 10.07
CA ASP A 298 -6.22 -21.38 9.11
C ASP A 298 -7.65 -21.25 9.68
N VAL A 299 -7.80 -20.50 10.76
CA VAL A 299 -9.05 -20.43 11.53
C VAL A 299 -10.22 -19.93 10.70
N ILE A 300 -10.02 -18.88 9.88
CA ILE A 300 -11.08 -18.37 9.01
C ILE A 300 -11.25 -19.24 7.76
N GLU A 301 -10.17 -19.83 7.23
CA GLU A 301 -10.24 -20.77 6.11
C GLU A 301 -11.12 -21.98 6.41
N ARG A 302 -11.03 -22.53 7.62
CA ARG A 302 -11.84 -23.69 8.05
C ARG A 302 -13.31 -23.33 8.31
N ARG A 303 -13.62 -22.07 8.65
CA ARG A 303 -14.97 -21.60 8.97
C ARG A 303 -15.69 -20.98 7.78
N ALA A 304 -14.97 -20.64 6.72
CA ALA A 304 -15.48 -19.84 5.63
C ALA A 304 -16.52 -20.60 4.78
N SER A 305 -17.68 -19.98 4.61
CA SER A 305 -18.66 -20.37 3.59
C SER A 305 -18.22 -19.94 2.19
N ALA A 306 -18.94 -20.38 1.15
CA ALA A 306 -18.70 -19.92 -0.21
C ALA A 306 -18.93 -18.41 -0.37
N GLU A 307 -19.93 -17.88 0.33
CA GLU A 307 -20.28 -16.46 0.36
C GLU A 307 -19.17 -15.64 1.04
N ASP A 308 -18.61 -16.13 2.16
CA ASP A 308 -17.51 -15.48 2.85
C ASP A 308 -16.26 -15.36 1.96
N ARG A 309 -15.96 -16.43 1.21
CA ARG A 309 -14.86 -16.46 0.25
C ARG A 309 -15.07 -15.49 -0.90
N ALA A 310 -16.30 -15.44 -1.45
CA ALA A 310 -16.65 -14.50 -2.50
C ALA A 310 -16.57 -13.04 -2.04
N ALA A 311 -16.92 -12.77 -0.77
CA ALA A 311 -16.83 -11.46 -0.15
C ALA A 311 -15.39 -11.08 0.27
N GLY A 312 -14.47 -12.06 0.34
CA GLY A 312 -13.08 -11.84 0.73
C GLY A 312 -12.94 -11.37 2.18
N LEU A 313 -13.70 -12.00 3.10
CA LEU A 313 -13.70 -11.60 4.49
C LEU A 313 -12.34 -11.81 5.16
N ASP A 314 -12.09 -11.04 6.20
CA ASP A 314 -10.91 -11.12 7.03
C ASP A 314 -11.22 -11.52 8.48
N VAL A 315 -10.22 -11.65 9.33
CA VAL A 315 -10.40 -12.03 10.74
C VAL A 315 -11.23 -11.01 11.50
N ALA A 316 -11.16 -9.72 11.18
CA ALA A 316 -11.96 -8.69 11.82
C ALA A 316 -13.45 -8.85 11.53
N ASP A 317 -13.81 -9.24 10.30
CA ASP A 317 -15.20 -9.49 9.94
C ASP A 317 -15.80 -10.66 10.76
N TYR A 318 -15.00 -11.71 11.01
CA TYR A 318 -15.41 -12.82 11.88
C TYR A 318 -15.57 -12.38 13.34
N LEU A 319 -14.62 -11.62 13.88
CA LEU A 319 -14.71 -11.10 15.26
C LEU A 319 -15.93 -10.20 15.46
N LEU A 320 -16.21 -9.32 14.50
CA LEU A 320 -17.39 -8.46 14.51
C LEU A 320 -18.71 -9.27 14.47
N ARG A 321 -18.78 -10.33 13.65
CA ARG A 321 -19.95 -11.21 13.58
C ARG A 321 -20.16 -11.98 14.87
N GLU A 322 -19.10 -12.50 15.50
CA GLU A 322 -19.19 -13.19 16.79
C GLU A 322 -19.67 -12.24 17.89
N HIS A 323 -19.15 -11.02 17.92
CA HIS A 323 -19.60 -10.00 18.88
C HIS A 323 -21.09 -9.67 18.72
N GLN A 324 -21.58 -9.48 17.49
CA GLN A 324 -22.99 -9.20 17.22
C GLN A 324 -23.92 -10.37 17.65
N ARG A 325 -23.46 -11.62 17.54
CA ARG A 325 -24.20 -12.80 17.99
C ARG A 325 -24.26 -12.90 19.50
N SER A 326 -23.16 -12.57 20.20
CA SER A 326 -23.07 -12.63 21.67
C SER A 326 -23.81 -11.47 22.33
N GLY A 327 -23.87 -10.28 21.74
CA GLY A 327 -24.62 -9.14 22.25
C GLY A 327 -26.14 -9.19 22.00
N GLY A 328 -26.60 -10.14 21.16
CA GLY A 328 -28.03 -10.36 20.92
C GLY A 328 -28.73 -11.20 22.02
N ASP A 329 -27.98 -11.86 22.88
CA ASP A 329 -28.52 -12.73 23.93
C ASP A 329 -28.72 -12.03 25.34
N GLU A 330 -28.27 -10.77 25.48
CA GLU A 330 -28.44 -10.02 26.74
C GLU A 330 -29.64 -9.06 26.72
N GLY A 331 -30.59 -9.24 25.83
CA GLY A 331 -31.76 -8.37 25.67
C GLY A 331 -33.09 -9.11 25.79
N PHE A 332 -33.37 -9.77 26.94
CA PHE A 332 -34.72 -10.03 27.47
C PHE A 332 -34.70 -10.24 28.96
#